data_ede69f1cbd372afe604f38bd53e09498
#
_entry.id   ede69f1cbd372afe604f38bd53e09498
#
_cell.length_a   1.000
_cell.length_b   1.000
_cell.length_c   1.000
_cell.angle_alpha   90.00
_cell.angle_beta   90.00
_cell.angle_gamma   90.00
#
_symmetry.space_group_name_H-M   'P 1'
#
loop_
_entity.id
_entity.type
_entity.pdbx_description
1 polymer ?
#
loop_
_entity_poly.entity_id
_entity_poly.type
_entity_poly.pdbx_seq_one_letter_code
_entity_poly.pdbx_strand_id
1 'polypeptide(L)'
;MKIIIFSLFNHKTKSILKFFQLLHQGTRIIPCEFLVAAQSHEPYLDHHHKSLLSNCFAQSEALMQGRSFEEVCSKLSGDDLNHDEFVEQARHRIFPGNRPSITLLYPKLTPKILGKIIALYEHRVFVEGKILGINSFDQWGVELGKELATGLENFLTTGSESNDLNASTQNLVKVAKTMR
;
A
#
# COMPACT_ATOMS: atom_id res chain seq x y z
N MET A 1 0.29 8.77 -6.54
CA MET A 1 -0.26 7.90 -5.47
C MET A 1 0.85 7.71 -4.45
N LYS A 2 0.65 8.12 -3.22
CA LYS A 2 1.61 7.90 -2.12
C LYS A 2 1.09 6.75 -1.28
N ILE A 3 1.97 5.91 -0.78
CA ILE A 3 1.60 4.77 0.06
C ILE A 3 2.16 5.03 1.45
N ILE A 4 1.27 4.98 2.44
CA ILE A 4 1.61 5.07 3.85
C ILE A 4 1.79 3.64 4.36
N ILE A 5 2.99 3.33 4.84
CA ILE A 5 3.30 2.02 5.41
C ILE A 5 3.34 2.17 6.92
N PHE A 6 2.31 1.66 7.60
CA PHE A 6 2.39 1.46 9.04
C PHE A 6 3.28 0.26 9.30
N SER A 7 4.38 0.47 10.03
CA SER A 7 5.28 -0.61 10.42
C SER A 7 4.67 -1.44 11.56
N LEU A 8 3.75 -2.34 11.21
CA LEU A 8 3.11 -3.30 12.11
C LEU A 8 3.58 -4.74 11.84
N PHE A 9 4.78 -4.95 11.26
CA PHE A 9 5.08 -6.23 10.65
C PHE A 9 6.12 -7.06 11.37
N ASN A 10 5.60 -8.05 12.07
CA ASN A 10 6.34 -9.26 12.42
C ASN A 10 5.77 -10.53 11.71
N HIS A 11 4.94 -10.38 10.68
CA HIS A 11 4.36 -11.52 9.96
C HIS A 11 4.68 -11.48 8.46
N LYS A 12 5.35 -12.54 7.99
CA LYS A 12 5.58 -12.84 6.56
C LYS A 12 4.27 -13.24 5.87
N THR A 13 3.37 -12.30 5.64
CA THR A 13 2.21 -12.58 4.79
C THR A 13 2.60 -12.44 3.32
N LYS A 14 2.24 -13.41 2.50
CA LYS A 14 2.56 -13.44 1.04
C LYS A 14 2.10 -12.16 0.31
N SER A 15 1.03 -11.53 0.76
CA SER A 15 0.52 -10.28 0.19
C SER A 15 1.46 -9.10 0.39
N ILE A 16 2.09 -9.01 1.56
CA ILE A 16 3.05 -7.95 1.89
C ILE A 16 4.34 -8.11 1.08
N LEU A 17 4.81 -9.35 0.91
CA LEU A 17 5.99 -9.63 0.10
C LEU A 17 5.80 -9.16 -1.36
N LYS A 18 4.64 -9.43 -1.97
CA LYS A 18 4.32 -8.97 -3.33
C LYS A 18 4.28 -7.43 -3.41
N PHE A 19 3.77 -6.78 -2.37
CA PHE A 19 3.71 -5.33 -2.31
C PHE A 19 5.13 -4.71 -2.25
N PHE A 20 6.00 -5.21 -1.40
CA PHE A 20 7.39 -4.73 -1.35
C PHE A 20 8.14 -5.01 -2.66
N GLN A 21 7.92 -6.15 -3.28
CA GLN A 21 8.49 -6.44 -4.59
C GLN A 21 8.08 -5.38 -5.64
N LEU A 22 6.80 -4.97 -5.64
CA LEU A 22 6.30 -3.90 -6.51
C LEU A 22 7.00 -2.56 -6.22
N LEU A 23 7.20 -2.22 -4.94
CA LEU A 23 7.87 -0.98 -4.55
C LEU A 23 9.34 -0.95 -5.01
N HIS A 24 10.06 -2.06 -4.87
CA HIS A 24 11.49 -2.15 -5.22
C HIS A 24 11.73 -2.32 -6.72
N GLN A 25 10.96 -3.16 -7.40
CA GLN A 25 11.22 -3.58 -8.79
C GLN A 25 10.15 -3.13 -9.79
N GLY A 26 9.05 -2.53 -9.32
CA GLY A 26 7.99 -2.03 -10.20
C GLY A 26 8.47 -0.92 -11.14
N THR A 27 7.84 -0.79 -12.29
CA THR A 27 8.15 0.21 -13.31
C THR A 27 7.78 1.64 -12.90
N ARG A 28 6.77 1.80 -12.02
CA ARG A 28 6.36 3.10 -11.50
C ARG A 28 7.06 3.39 -10.18
N ILE A 29 7.60 4.58 -10.05
CA ILE A 29 8.14 5.09 -8.78
C ILE A 29 6.96 5.51 -7.90
N ILE A 30 6.86 4.88 -6.73
CA ILE A 30 5.82 5.14 -5.74
C ILE A 30 6.50 5.69 -4.49
N PRO A 31 6.33 6.99 -4.17
CA PRO A 31 6.84 7.55 -2.92
C PRO A 31 6.21 6.86 -1.71
N CYS A 32 7.05 6.44 -0.77
CA CYS A 32 6.64 5.73 0.44
C CYS A 32 6.79 6.60 1.68
N GLU A 33 5.93 6.38 2.67
CA GLU A 33 6.08 6.99 4.00
C GLU A 33 6.06 5.89 5.06
N PHE A 34 7.09 5.90 5.90
CA PHE A 34 7.22 5.03 7.07
C PHE A 34 6.91 5.82 8.33
N LEU A 35 5.97 5.31 9.14
CA LEU A 35 5.65 5.89 10.44
C LEU A 35 6.08 4.90 11.51
N VAL A 36 7.00 5.31 12.37
CA VAL A 36 7.54 4.42 13.39
C VAL A 36 7.82 5.15 14.71
N ALA A 37 7.45 4.51 15.82
CA ALA A 37 7.77 4.96 17.16
C ALA A 37 9.19 4.53 17.54
N ALA A 38 9.96 5.38 18.23
CA ALA A 38 11.26 5.01 18.79
C ALA A 38 11.14 4.07 20.00
N GLN A 39 10.01 4.12 20.73
CA GLN A 39 9.77 3.35 21.94
C GLN A 39 8.50 2.52 21.84
N SER A 40 8.57 1.28 22.35
CA SER A 40 7.40 0.42 22.53
C SER A 40 6.55 0.85 23.71
N HIS A 41 5.27 0.45 23.71
CA HIS A 41 4.41 0.49 24.89
C HIS A 41 4.66 -0.68 25.84
N GLU A 42 5.15 -1.80 25.29
CA GLU A 42 5.35 -3.06 25.98
C GLU A 42 6.84 -3.29 26.27
N PRO A 43 7.32 -3.04 27.50
CA PRO A 43 8.74 -3.21 27.83
C PRO A 43 9.23 -4.64 27.62
N TYR A 44 8.36 -5.63 27.82
CA TYR A 44 8.70 -7.06 27.67
C TYR A 44 8.94 -7.46 26.20
N LEU A 45 8.47 -6.66 25.24
CA LEU A 45 8.59 -6.90 23.81
C LEU A 45 9.65 -6.00 23.16
N ASP A 46 10.61 -5.48 23.91
CA ASP A 46 11.63 -4.57 23.42
C ASP A 46 12.45 -5.17 22.25
N HIS A 47 12.74 -6.47 22.31
CA HIS A 47 13.40 -7.17 21.21
C HIS A 47 12.57 -7.21 19.91
N HIS A 48 11.25 -7.36 20.00
CA HIS A 48 10.36 -7.26 18.83
C HIS A 48 10.34 -5.84 18.30
N HIS A 49 10.34 -4.84 19.20
CA HIS A 49 10.36 -3.44 18.77
C HIS A 49 11.65 -3.06 18.07
N LYS A 50 12.80 -3.52 18.56
CA LYS A 50 14.10 -3.36 17.89
C LYS A 50 14.12 -4.01 16.51
N SER A 51 13.55 -5.21 16.39
CA SER A 51 13.39 -5.88 15.09
C SER A 51 12.50 -5.07 14.13
N LEU A 52 11.41 -4.48 14.64
CA LEU A 52 10.52 -3.64 13.87
C LEU A 52 11.23 -2.37 13.36
N LEU A 53 11.98 -1.68 14.22
CA LEU A 53 12.80 -0.51 13.85
C LEU A 53 13.85 -0.89 12.79
N SER A 54 14.58 -1.98 13.01
CA SER A 54 15.57 -2.47 12.06
C SER A 54 14.97 -2.76 10.71
N ASN A 55 13.82 -3.43 10.64
CA ASN A 55 13.12 -3.70 9.39
C ASN A 55 12.63 -2.40 8.72
N CYS A 56 12.10 -1.46 9.47
CA CYS A 56 11.65 -0.17 8.95
C CYS A 56 12.80 0.59 8.29
N PHE A 57 13.92 0.71 9.00
CA PHE A 57 15.09 1.44 8.49
C PHE A 57 15.76 0.70 7.33
N ALA A 58 15.84 -0.63 7.40
CA ALA A 58 16.39 -1.44 6.31
C ALA A 58 15.55 -1.33 5.02
N GLN A 59 14.21 -1.23 5.13
CA GLN A 59 13.36 -1.04 3.96
C GLN A 59 13.55 0.35 3.32
N SER A 60 13.65 1.41 4.13
CA SER A 60 13.92 2.74 3.59
C SER A 60 15.32 2.85 2.96
N GLU A 61 16.31 2.23 3.57
CA GLU A 61 17.67 2.12 3.03
C GLU A 61 17.72 1.35 1.71
N ALA A 62 17.06 0.20 1.65
CA ALA A 62 17.00 -0.62 0.44
C ALA A 62 16.26 0.09 -0.71
N LEU A 63 15.22 0.87 -0.42
CA LEU A 63 14.54 1.70 -1.42
C LEU A 63 15.45 2.81 -1.96
N MET A 64 16.28 3.39 -1.11
CA MET A 64 17.21 4.46 -1.47
C MET A 64 18.38 3.93 -2.28
N GLN A 65 19.11 2.94 -1.77
CA GLN A 65 20.35 2.45 -2.36
C GLN A 65 20.12 1.42 -3.48
N GLY A 66 19.14 0.52 -3.30
CA GLY A 66 18.99 -0.63 -4.19
C GLY A 66 20.07 -1.68 -3.98
N ARG A 67 20.37 -2.43 -5.04
CA ARG A 67 21.46 -3.43 -5.11
C ARG A 67 21.93 -3.60 -6.54
N SER A 68 23.22 -3.41 -6.79
CA SER A 68 23.83 -3.55 -8.11
C SER A 68 23.99 -5.01 -8.54
N PHE A 69 24.28 -5.22 -9.84
CA PHE A 69 24.58 -6.55 -10.36
C PHE A 69 25.86 -7.12 -9.73
N GLU A 70 26.90 -6.29 -9.57
CA GLU A 70 28.18 -6.70 -8.98
C GLU A 70 28.01 -7.16 -7.54
N GLU A 71 27.21 -6.43 -6.74
CA GLU A 71 26.90 -6.80 -5.36
C GLU A 71 26.12 -8.11 -5.28
N VAL A 72 25.23 -8.38 -6.24
CA VAL A 72 24.51 -9.66 -6.29
C VAL A 72 25.45 -10.78 -6.65
N CYS A 73 26.29 -10.59 -7.68
CA CYS A 73 27.27 -11.59 -8.13
C CYS A 73 28.23 -11.97 -6.98
N SER A 74 28.72 -10.99 -6.22
CA SER A 74 29.61 -11.27 -5.09
C SER A 74 28.96 -12.14 -4.01
N LYS A 75 27.64 -12.03 -3.82
CA LYS A 75 26.87 -12.83 -2.84
C LYS A 75 26.49 -14.21 -3.34
N LEU A 76 26.35 -14.39 -4.66
CA LEU A 76 26.04 -15.67 -5.29
C LEU A 76 27.29 -16.53 -5.57
N SER A 77 28.49 -15.99 -5.44
CA SER A 77 29.76 -16.68 -5.80
C SER A 77 30.06 -17.96 -4.99
N GLY A 78 29.22 -18.33 -4.04
CA GLY A 78 29.30 -19.57 -3.28
C GLY A 78 28.25 -20.63 -3.61
N ASP A 79 27.35 -20.35 -4.54
CA ASP A 79 26.27 -21.26 -4.93
C ASP A 79 26.76 -22.13 -6.13
N ASP A 80 26.51 -23.45 -6.07
CA ASP A 80 26.80 -24.40 -7.18
C ASP A 80 25.82 -24.23 -8.35
N LEU A 81 25.85 -23.05 -8.99
CA LEU A 81 25.01 -22.72 -10.15
C LEU A 81 25.82 -22.79 -11.44
N ASN A 82 25.20 -23.26 -12.52
CA ASN A 82 25.79 -23.10 -13.83
C ASN A 82 25.74 -21.62 -14.27
N HIS A 83 26.49 -21.24 -15.32
CA HIS A 83 26.64 -19.85 -15.74
C HIS A 83 25.30 -19.16 -16.07
N ASP A 84 24.40 -19.85 -16.77
CA ASP A 84 23.13 -19.28 -17.21
C ASP A 84 22.16 -19.09 -16.03
N GLU A 85 22.08 -20.08 -15.14
CA GLU A 85 21.33 -20.01 -13.89
C GLU A 85 21.86 -18.88 -12.99
N PHE A 86 23.17 -18.73 -12.91
CA PHE A 86 23.79 -17.66 -12.13
C PHE A 86 23.39 -16.27 -12.64
N VAL A 87 23.46 -16.05 -13.95
CA VAL A 87 23.10 -14.77 -14.57
C VAL A 87 21.60 -14.48 -14.41
N GLU A 88 20.74 -15.48 -14.59
CA GLU A 88 19.30 -15.35 -14.41
C GLU A 88 18.96 -15.02 -12.95
N GLN A 89 19.49 -15.76 -12.00
CA GLN A 89 19.33 -15.51 -10.57
C GLN A 89 19.83 -14.12 -10.17
N ALA A 90 20.97 -13.69 -10.71
CA ALA A 90 21.52 -12.37 -10.44
C ALA A 90 20.57 -11.26 -10.95
N ARG A 91 20.02 -11.38 -12.16
CA ARG A 91 19.07 -10.42 -12.72
C ARG A 91 17.81 -10.25 -11.87
N HIS A 92 17.27 -11.33 -11.32
CA HIS A 92 16.10 -11.28 -10.44
C HIS A 92 16.36 -10.60 -9.11
N ARG A 93 17.61 -10.50 -8.67
CA ARG A 93 18.01 -9.95 -7.36
C ARG A 93 18.56 -8.53 -7.42
N ILE A 94 18.53 -7.89 -8.60
CA ILE A 94 18.90 -6.48 -8.77
C ILE A 94 17.72 -5.60 -8.32
N PHE A 95 18.04 -4.54 -7.60
CA PHE A 95 17.10 -3.51 -7.22
C PHE A 95 17.62 -2.15 -7.66
N PRO A 96 16.88 -1.39 -8.48
CA PRO A 96 17.39 -0.14 -9.05
C PRO A 96 17.71 0.95 -8.03
N GLY A 97 17.12 0.89 -6.83
CA GLY A 97 17.24 1.97 -5.85
C GLY A 97 16.58 3.27 -6.30
N ASN A 98 17.04 4.39 -5.75
CA ASN A 98 16.51 5.73 -6.02
C ASN A 98 14.98 5.83 -5.94
N ARG A 99 14.39 5.09 -4.97
CA ARG A 99 12.95 5.08 -4.66
C ARG A 99 12.72 6.02 -3.49
N PRO A 100 12.01 7.15 -3.69
CA PRO A 100 11.85 8.16 -2.64
C PRO A 100 11.03 7.62 -1.46
N SER A 101 11.53 7.84 -0.27
CA SER A 101 10.82 7.55 0.96
C SER A 101 11.01 8.64 2.01
N ILE A 102 10.05 8.76 2.92
CA ILE A 102 10.10 9.64 4.08
C ILE A 102 9.86 8.78 5.31
N THR A 103 10.66 8.97 6.36
CA THR A 103 10.44 8.30 7.64
C THR A 103 10.02 9.33 8.69
N LEU A 104 8.79 9.20 9.21
CA LEU A 104 8.31 9.95 10.36
C LEU A 104 8.61 9.17 11.63
N LEU A 105 9.71 9.55 12.29
CA LEU A 105 10.13 8.97 13.56
C LEU A 105 9.59 9.82 14.70
N TYR A 106 8.88 9.22 15.65
CA TYR A 106 8.35 9.89 16.83
C TYR A 106 8.69 9.10 18.11
N PRO A 107 8.74 9.76 19.31
CA PRO A 107 9.23 9.10 20.52
C PRO A 107 8.40 7.87 20.92
N LYS A 108 7.09 8.04 21.08
CA LYS A 108 6.16 6.98 21.50
C LYS A 108 4.75 7.30 20.97
N LEU A 109 3.99 6.30 20.55
CA LEU A 109 2.63 6.51 20.05
C LEU A 109 1.65 6.77 21.21
N THR A 110 1.53 8.03 21.60
CA THR A 110 0.55 8.48 22.58
C THR A 110 -0.68 9.06 21.87
N PRO A 111 -1.84 9.24 22.55
CA PRO A 111 -2.99 9.94 21.97
C PRO A 111 -2.64 11.32 21.41
N LYS A 112 -1.75 12.06 22.09
CA LYS A 112 -1.26 13.35 21.63
C LYS A 112 -0.45 13.25 20.32
N ILE A 113 0.41 12.24 20.21
CA ILE A 113 1.20 12.03 18.97
C ILE A 113 0.30 11.57 17.85
N LEU A 114 -0.65 10.67 18.12
CA LEU A 114 -1.63 10.23 17.12
C LEU A 114 -2.45 11.42 16.61
N GLY A 115 -2.95 12.28 17.48
CA GLY A 115 -3.67 13.48 17.08
C GLY A 115 -2.82 14.42 16.20
N LYS A 116 -1.51 14.57 16.50
CA LYS A 116 -0.59 15.34 15.64
C LYS A 116 -0.40 14.71 14.26
N ILE A 117 -0.32 13.36 14.18
CA ILE A 117 -0.19 12.66 12.92
C ILE A 117 -1.47 12.83 12.09
N ILE A 118 -2.64 12.68 12.70
CA ILE A 118 -3.92 12.89 12.02
C ILE A 118 -4.00 14.32 11.46
N ALA A 119 -3.76 15.32 12.30
CA ALA A 119 -3.79 16.73 11.88
C ALA A 119 -2.78 17.03 10.75
N LEU A 120 -1.59 16.42 10.80
CA LEU A 120 -0.60 16.55 9.72
C LEU A 120 -1.15 16.06 8.39
N TYR A 121 -1.82 14.89 8.37
CA TYR A 121 -2.38 14.33 7.14
C TYR A 121 -3.63 15.08 6.67
N GLU A 122 -4.47 15.56 7.57
CA GLU A 122 -5.61 16.42 7.22
C GLU A 122 -5.14 17.70 6.51
N HIS A 123 -4.18 18.41 7.11
CA HIS A 123 -3.60 19.61 6.50
C HIS A 123 -2.94 19.32 5.16
N ARG A 124 -2.23 18.22 5.06
CA ARG A 124 -1.58 17.81 3.83
C ARG A 124 -2.57 17.52 2.71
N VAL A 125 -3.63 16.76 2.97
CA VAL A 125 -4.69 16.47 1.98
C VAL A 125 -5.35 17.78 1.52
N PHE A 126 -5.62 18.69 2.45
CA PHE A 126 -6.14 20.02 2.12
C PHE A 126 -5.22 20.79 1.19
N VAL A 127 -3.93 20.89 1.55
CA VAL A 127 -2.93 21.63 0.74
C VAL A 127 -2.72 20.98 -0.62
N GLU A 128 -2.60 19.65 -0.67
CA GLU A 128 -2.46 18.90 -1.93
C GLU A 128 -3.68 19.13 -2.84
N GLY A 129 -4.89 19.07 -2.29
CA GLY A 129 -6.12 19.37 -3.02
C GLY A 129 -6.15 20.81 -3.57
N LYS A 130 -5.72 21.77 -2.77
CA LYS A 130 -5.64 23.16 -3.21
C LYS A 130 -4.64 23.37 -4.36
N ILE A 131 -3.46 22.72 -4.26
CA ILE A 131 -2.44 22.78 -5.31
C ILE A 131 -2.91 22.12 -6.60
N LEU A 132 -3.64 20.99 -6.49
CA LEU A 132 -4.14 20.23 -7.66
C LEU A 132 -5.46 20.77 -8.19
N GLY A 133 -6.07 21.77 -7.57
CA GLY A 133 -7.38 22.30 -7.97
C GLY A 133 -8.52 21.34 -7.71
N ILE A 134 -8.39 20.44 -6.74
CA ILE A 134 -9.37 19.41 -6.37
C ILE A 134 -10.08 19.82 -5.08
N ASN A 135 -11.40 19.59 -5.00
CA ASN A 135 -12.13 19.76 -3.74
C ASN A 135 -11.81 18.58 -2.79
N SER A 136 -11.02 18.84 -1.74
CA SER A 136 -10.59 17.83 -0.78
C SER A 136 -11.71 17.35 0.16
N PHE A 137 -12.87 18.02 0.19
CA PHE A 137 -13.97 17.76 1.11
C PHE A 137 -15.17 17.11 0.42
N ASP A 138 -15.04 16.75 -0.86
CA ASP A 138 -16.10 16.16 -1.65
C ASP A 138 -15.67 14.85 -2.32
N GLN A 139 -16.60 13.93 -2.46
CA GLN A 139 -16.36 12.59 -3.01
C GLN A 139 -17.40 12.25 -4.08
N TRP A 140 -17.57 13.10 -5.08
CA TRP A 140 -18.57 12.94 -6.13
C TRP A 140 -18.55 11.57 -6.82
N GLY A 141 -17.38 10.93 -6.88
CA GLY A 141 -17.27 9.58 -7.45
C GLY A 141 -18.05 8.47 -6.72
N VAL A 142 -18.46 8.69 -5.47
CA VAL A 142 -19.28 7.73 -4.70
C VAL A 142 -20.78 8.03 -4.79
N GLU A 143 -21.19 9.21 -5.27
CA GLU A 143 -22.62 9.59 -5.40
C GLU A 143 -23.30 8.80 -6.49
N LEU A 144 -22.69 8.68 -7.66
CA LEU A 144 -23.22 7.91 -8.78
C LEU A 144 -23.57 6.47 -8.38
N GLY A 145 -22.70 5.81 -7.58
CA GLY A 145 -22.96 4.46 -7.08
C GLY A 145 -24.19 4.39 -6.17
N LYS A 146 -24.42 5.41 -5.34
CA LYS A 146 -25.60 5.48 -4.47
C LYS A 146 -26.88 5.74 -5.25
N GLU A 147 -26.85 6.63 -6.22
CA GLU A 147 -27.99 6.91 -7.11
C GLU A 147 -28.42 5.63 -7.85
N LEU A 148 -27.47 4.93 -8.46
CA LEU A 148 -27.71 3.66 -9.14
C LEU A 148 -28.23 2.57 -8.17
N ALA A 149 -27.68 2.51 -6.95
CA ALA A 149 -28.11 1.54 -5.96
C ALA A 149 -29.57 1.73 -5.55
N THR A 150 -30.05 2.96 -5.41
CA THR A 150 -31.44 3.25 -5.10
C THR A 150 -32.40 2.72 -6.18
N GLY A 151 -32.06 2.91 -7.46
CA GLY A 151 -32.81 2.35 -8.57
C GLY A 151 -32.83 0.83 -8.60
N LEU A 152 -31.68 0.20 -8.26
CA LEU A 152 -31.54 -1.25 -8.18
C LEU A 152 -32.33 -1.85 -7.01
N GLU A 153 -32.36 -1.20 -5.85
CA GLU A 153 -33.12 -1.64 -4.68
C GLU A 153 -34.61 -1.68 -5.01
N ASN A 154 -35.12 -0.68 -5.68
CA ASN A 154 -36.51 -0.65 -6.15
C ASN A 154 -36.80 -1.81 -7.11
N PHE A 155 -35.91 -2.07 -8.08
CA PHE A 155 -36.07 -3.19 -9.00
C PHE A 155 -36.01 -4.56 -8.29
N LEU A 156 -35.12 -4.73 -7.30
CA LEU A 156 -35.04 -5.94 -6.49
C LEU A 156 -36.30 -6.19 -5.66
N THR A 157 -36.94 -5.10 -5.17
CA THR A 157 -38.09 -5.17 -4.26
C THR A 157 -39.41 -5.31 -5.03
N THR A 158 -39.66 -4.45 -6.01
CA THR A 158 -40.95 -4.35 -6.72
C THR A 158 -41.02 -5.21 -7.98
N GLY A 159 -39.87 -5.57 -8.56
CA GLY A 159 -39.79 -6.27 -9.84
C GLY A 159 -40.00 -5.40 -11.07
N SER A 160 -40.27 -4.11 -10.89
CA SER A 160 -40.44 -3.17 -12.00
C SER A 160 -39.10 -2.90 -12.68
N GLU A 161 -38.98 -3.26 -13.96
CA GLU A 161 -37.77 -2.98 -14.74
C GLU A 161 -37.59 -1.46 -14.89
N SER A 162 -36.37 -0.99 -14.58
CA SER A 162 -35.98 0.40 -14.89
C SER A 162 -35.30 0.41 -16.25
N ASN A 163 -35.86 1.19 -17.19
CA ASN A 163 -35.27 1.37 -18.51
C ASN A 163 -33.90 2.08 -18.50
N ASP A 164 -33.54 2.68 -17.36
CA ASP A 164 -32.29 3.40 -17.18
C ASP A 164 -31.10 2.49 -16.81
N LEU A 165 -31.36 1.20 -16.52
CA LEU A 165 -30.31 0.25 -16.14
C LEU A 165 -29.72 -0.46 -17.37
N ASN A 166 -28.41 -0.60 -17.37
CA ASN A 166 -27.71 -1.38 -18.38
C ASN A 166 -28.19 -2.84 -18.41
N ALA A 167 -28.28 -3.42 -19.60
CA ALA A 167 -28.76 -4.82 -19.81
C ALA A 167 -27.99 -5.84 -18.96
N SER A 168 -26.67 -5.66 -18.76
CA SER A 168 -25.87 -6.52 -17.89
C SER A 168 -26.37 -6.49 -16.44
N THR A 169 -26.64 -5.30 -15.92
CA THR A 169 -27.13 -5.11 -14.53
C THR A 169 -28.55 -5.67 -14.38
N GLN A 170 -29.43 -5.45 -15.36
CA GLN A 170 -30.77 -6.04 -15.37
C GLN A 170 -30.72 -7.56 -15.34
N ASN A 171 -29.82 -8.17 -16.11
CA ASN A 171 -29.65 -9.62 -16.13
C ASN A 171 -29.12 -10.15 -14.80
N LEU A 172 -28.17 -9.48 -14.16
CA LEU A 172 -27.69 -9.84 -12.83
C LEU A 172 -28.82 -9.84 -11.79
N VAL A 173 -29.70 -8.82 -11.83
CA VAL A 173 -30.87 -8.75 -10.94
C VAL A 173 -31.82 -9.91 -11.19
N LYS A 174 -32.10 -10.24 -12.47
CA LYS A 174 -32.97 -11.38 -12.84
C LYS A 174 -32.40 -12.70 -12.31
N VAL A 175 -31.11 -12.93 -12.53
CA VAL A 175 -30.43 -14.14 -12.02
C VAL A 175 -30.43 -14.18 -10.49
N ALA A 176 -30.16 -13.08 -9.83
CA ALA A 176 -30.19 -13.02 -8.37
C ALA A 176 -31.58 -13.32 -7.78
N LYS A 177 -32.66 -12.93 -8.48
CA LYS A 177 -34.04 -13.29 -8.08
C LYS A 177 -34.36 -14.76 -8.26
N THR A 178 -33.80 -15.42 -9.27
CA THR A 178 -34.02 -16.88 -9.50
C THR A 178 -33.26 -17.75 -8.50
N MET A 179 -32.25 -17.22 -7.83
CA MET A 179 -31.46 -17.93 -6.81
C MET A 179 -31.99 -17.78 -5.38
N ARG A 180 -33.03 -16.98 -5.18
CA ARG A 180 -33.72 -16.81 -3.89
C ARG A 180 -34.96 -17.68 -3.82
#